data_be7025c2c166452e023a1f0e773f44e5
#
_entry.id   be7025c2c166452e023a1f0e773f44e5
#
_cell.length_a   1.000
_cell.length_b   1.000
_cell.length_c   1.000
_cell.angle_alpha   90.00
_cell.angle_beta   90.00
_cell.angle_gamma   90.00
#
_symmetry.space_group_name_H-M   'P 1'
#
loop_
_entity.id
_entity.type
_entity.pdbx_description
1 polymer ?
#
loop_
_entity_poly.entity_id
_entity_poly.type
_entity_poly.pdbx_seq_one_letter_code
_entity_poly.pdbx_strand_id
1 'polypeptide(L)'
;MTVAIITGITGQDGAYLAQLLLEKGYTVYGTYRRTSSVNTWRIEELGVAGHPQLHLVEYDLTDLGSSIRLLQTTQATEVYNLAAQSFVGVSFDQPTTTAQITGVGALNLLEAIRIVNPAIRFYQASTSEMFGKVQAVPQTENTPFYPRSPYGVAKLYAHFTVNYRESYNIFGASGILFNHESPLRGREFVTRKITDSLAKIRLGKLDVLELGNLDAKRDWGYAKEYVEGMWRMLQAKRPDTYVLATNRTETVRDFVSMAAQAAGFELAWRGSGEQEIGVDARSGKTIVRISPKFYRPAEVDLLIGDPAKAREELGWTPTTTLEQLCQMMVEADIRRNEAGFSF
;
A
#
# COMPACT_ATOMS: atom_id res chain seq x y z
N MET A 1 -6.81 6.26 -27.72
CA MET A 1 -7.24 5.70 -26.42
C MET A 1 -5.97 5.42 -25.64
N THR A 2 -5.87 5.88 -24.40
CA THR A 2 -4.66 5.69 -23.58
C THR A 2 -4.66 4.25 -23.04
N VAL A 3 -3.52 3.60 -23.15
CA VAL A 3 -3.32 2.22 -22.68
C VAL A 3 -2.38 2.21 -21.49
N ALA A 4 -2.81 1.62 -20.38
CA ALA A 4 -2.02 1.53 -19.17
C ALA A 4 -1.76 0.07 -18.75
N ILE A 5 -0.56 -0.21 -18.25
CA ILE A 5 -0.24 -1.44 -17.53
C ILE A 5 -0.21 -1.13 -16.04
N ILE A 6 -0.87 -1.97 -15.25
CA ILE A 6 -0.78 -1.97 -13.79
C ILE A 6 -0.15 -3.29 -13.35
N THR A 7 1.08 -3.25 -12.83
CA THR A 7 1.65 -4.45 -12.20
C THR A 7 1.07 -4.62 -10.80
N GLY A 8 0.70 -5.85 -10.42
CA GLY A 8 0.13 -6.12 -9.10
C GLY A 8 -1.32 -5.66 -8.93
N ILE A 9 -2.15 -5.83 -9.96
CA ILE A 9 -3.58 -5.42 -9.95
C ILE A 9 -4.39 -6.06 -8.82
N THR A 10 -3.98 -7.21 -8.31
CA THR A 10 -4.66 -7.94 -7.24
C THR A 10 -4.44 -7.33 -5.85
N GLY A 11 -3.57 -6.33 -5.71
CA GLY A 11 -3.42 -5.53 -4.49
C GLY A 11 -4.49 -4.45 -4.36
N GLN A 12 -4.59 -3.82 -3.16
CA GLN A 12 -5.58 -2.74 -2.97
C GLN A 12 -5.37 -1.57 -3.93
N ASP A 13 -4.12 -1.11 -4.08
CA ASP A 13 -3.79 0.03 -4.93
C ASP A 13 -4.01 -0.30 -6.40
N GLY A 14 -3.63 -1.52 -6.82
CA GLY A 14 -3.86 -2.00 -8.18
C GLY A 14 -5.35 -2.03 -8.55
N ALA A 15 -6.20 -2.49 -7.64
CA ALA A 15 -7.64 -2.53 -7.84
C ALA A 15 -8.26 -1.14 -7.91
N TYR A 16 -7.94 -0.22 -6.99
CA TYR A 16 -8.42 1.16 -7.05
C TYR A 16 -7.88 1.92 -8.25
N LEU A 17 -6.61 1.73 -8.62
CA LEU A 17 -6.05 2.36 -9.80
C LEU A 17 -6.72 1.85 -11.07
N ALA A 18 -7.01 0.56 -11.17
CA ALA A 18 -7.76 0.01 -12.29
C ALA A 18 -9.14 0.66 -12.38
N GLN A 19 -9.89 0.76 -11.27
CA GLN A 19 -11.18 1.46 -11.24
C GLN A 19 -11.04 2.90 -11.74
N LEU A 20 -10.09 3.66 -11.21
CA LEU A 20 -9.85 5.06 -11.59
C LEU A 20 -9.53 5.20 -13.07
N LEU A 21 -8.64 4.37 -13.63
CA LEU A 21 -8.24 4.44 -15.02
C LEU A 21 -9.38 4.05 -15.97
N LEU A 22 -10.17 3.04 -15.61
CA LEU A 22 -11.37 2.66 -16.38
C LEU A 22 -12.41 3.79 -16.40
N GLU A 23 -12.68 4.44 -15.26
CA GLU A 23 -13.55 5.62 -15.17
C GLU A 23 -13.04 6.79 -16.04
N LYS A 24 -11.74 6.89 -16.26
CA LYS A 24 -11.09 7.86 -17.16
C LYS A 24 -11.04 7.42 -18.63
N GLY A 25 -11.60 6.27 -18.97
CA GLY A 25 -11.67 5.76 -20.35
C GLY A 25 -10.38 5.12 -20.87
N TYR A 26 -9.50 4.67 -20.00
CA TYR A 26 -8.30 3.91 -20.38
C TYR A 26 -8.65 2.46 -20.76
N THR A 27 -7.82 1.87 -21.61
CA THR A 27 -7.67 0.42 -21.67
C THR A 27 -6.61 -0.01 -20.66
N VAL A 28 -6.95 -0.91 -19.75
CA VAL A 28 -6.11 -1.32 -18.63
C VAL A 28 -5.67 -2.77 -18.78
N TYR A 29 -4.37 -3.02 -18.80
CA TYR A 29 -3.78 -4.33 -18.70
C TYR A 29 -3.30 -4.53 -17.26
N GLY A 30 -4.09 -5.24 -16.46
CA GLY A 30 -3.77 -5.55 -15.07
C GLY A 30 -2.98 -6.84 -14.98
N THR A 31 -1.75 -6.78 -14.41
CA THR A 31 -0.95 -7.99 -14.33
C THR A 31 -1.02 -8.64 -12.96
N TYR A 32 -0.99 -9.96 -12.96
CA TYR A 32 -0.93 -10.80 -11.77
C TYR A 32 0.07 -11.94 -11.94
N ARG A 33 0.66 -12.38 -10.83
CA ARG A 33 1.55 -13.54 -10.85
C ARG A 33 0.74 -14.83 -10.85
N ARG A 34 1.16 -15.80 -11.64
CA ARG A 34 0.54 -17.14 -11.64
C ARG A 34 0.66 -17.79 -10.27
N THR A 35 -0.47 -18.21 -9.74
CA THR A 35 -0.62 -18.99 -8.51
C THR A 35 -1.63 -20.11 -8.74
N SER A 36 -1.71 -21.09 -7.84
CA SER A 36 -2.69 -22.18 -7.94
C SER A 36 -4.15 -21.68 -7.90
N SER A 37 -4.40 -20.55 -7.26
CA SER A 37 -5.68 -19.82 -7.27
C SER A 37 -5.43 -18.33 -7.44
N VAL A 38 -6.07 -17.70 -8.41
CA VAL A 38 -5.95 -16.26 -8.64
C VAL A 38 -6.79 -15.52 -7.61
N ASN A 39 -6.19 -14.53 -6.95
CA ASN A 39 -6.86 -13.72 -5.94
C ASN A 39 -7.40 -12.43 -6.56
N THR A 40 -8.60 -12.47 -7.13
CA THR A 40 -9.27 -11.36 -7.84
C THR A 40 -10.33 -10.63 -7.02
N TRP A 41 -10.57 -11.03 -5.79
CA TRP A 41 -11.69 -10.53 -4.97
C TRP A 41 -11.75 -8.99 -4.87
N ARG A 42 -10.60 -8.30 -4.92
CA ARG A 42 -10.57 -6.83 -4.81
C ARG A 42 -11.17 -6.15 -6.03
N ILE A 43 -10.83 -6.63 -7.23
CA ILE A 43 -11.41 -6.09 -8.46
C ILE A 43 -12.87 -6.53 -8.64
N GLU A 44 -13.24 -7.68 -8.08
CA GLU A 44 -14.64 -8.14 -8.02
C GLU A 44 -15.46 -7.29 -7.06
N GLU A 45 -14.96 -7.02 -5.86
CA GLU A 45 -15.59 -6.16 -4.84
C GLU A 45 -15.83 -4.73 -5.37
N LEU A 46 -14.92 -4.22 -6.22
CA LEU A 46 -15.09 -2.91 -6.89
C LEU A 46 -15.99 -2.97 -8.13
N GLY A 47 -16.47 -4.13 -8.53
CA GLY A 47 -17.33 -4.31 -9.69
C GLY A 47 -16.64 -4.09 -11.05
N VAL A 48 -15.31 -4.16 -11.11
CA VAL A 48 -14.55 -3.90 -12.35
C VAL A 48 -14.04 -5.17 -13.05
N ALA A 49 -14.14 -6.34 -12.43
CA ALA A 49 -13.61 -7.60 -12.95
C ALA A 49 -14.13 -7.96 -14.37
N GLY A 50 -15.37 -7.62 -14.69
CA GLY A 50 -15.98 -7.87 -16.00
C GLY A 50 -15.95 -6.68 -16.98
N HIS A 51 -15.21 -5.61 -16.66
CA HIS A 51 -15.19 -4.42 -17.51
C HIS A 51 -14.53 -4.71 -18.87
N PRO A 52 -15.15 -4.32 -20.02
CA PRO A 52 -14.65 -4.70 -21.36
C PRO A 52 -13.26 -4.11 -21.70
N GLN A 53 -12.84 -3.06 -21.02
CA GLN A 53 -11.52 -2.45 -21.19
C GLN A 53 -10.51 -2.91 -20.14
N LEU A 54 -10.83 -3.87 -19.25
CA LEU A 54 -9.92 -4.48 -18.32
C LEU A 54 -9.46 -5.84 -18.84
N HIS A 55 -8.16 -5.98 -19.06
CA HIS A 55 -7.52 -7.22 -19.48
C HIS A 55 -6.58 -7.71 -18.41
N LEU A 56 -6.84 -8.91 -17.88
CA LEU A 56 -5.96 -9.55 -16.90
C LEU A 56 -4.89 -10.38 -17.62
N VAL A 57 -3.62 -10.17 -17.26
CA VAL A 57 -2.46 -10.79 -17.90
C VAL A 57 -1.56 -11.47 -16.88
N GLU A 58 -1.22 -12.74 -17.12
CA GLU A 58 -0.18 -13.42 -16.32
C GLU A 58 1.18 -12.80 -16.62
N TYR A 59 1.91 -12.44 -15.56
CA TYR A 59 3.19 -11.75 -15.68
C TYR A 59 4.06 -11.98 -14.45
N ASP A 60 5.35 -12.20 -14.67
CA ASP A 60 6.34 -12.24 -13.61
C ASP A 60 7.35 -11.10 -13.77
N LEU A 61 7.40 -10.21 -12.76
CA LEU A 61 8.28 -9.04 -12.73
C LEU A 61 9.77 -9.44 -12.72
N THR A 62 10.09 -10.66 -12.31
CA THR A 62 11.47 -11.15 -12.29
C THR A 62 12.00 -11.60 -13.67
N ASP A 63 11.11 -11.77 -14.65
CA ASP A 63 11.48 -12.18 -16.01
C ASP A 63 11.49 -10.96 -16.97
N LEU A 64 12.68 -10.52 -17.36
CA LEU A 64 12.86 -9.45 -18.35
C LEU A 64 12.18 -9.75 -19.69
N GLY A 65 12.25 -11.01 -20.17
CA GLY A 65 11.59 -11.41 -21.40
C GLY A 65 10.07 -11.28 -21.33
N SER A 66 9.48 -11.56 -20.16
CA SER A 66 8.05 -11.34 -19.91
C SER A 66 7.69 -9.85 -19.98
N SER A 67 8.56 -8.98 -19.40
CA SER A 67 8.38 -7.53 -19.44
C SER A 67 8.42 -7.00 -20.88
N ILE A 68 9.38 -7.45 -21.69
CA ILE A 68 9.50 -7.05 -23.12
C ILE A 68 8.25 -7.48 -23.89
N ARG A 69 7.82 -8.75 -23.76
CA ARG A 69 6.62 -9.25 -24.45
C ARG A 69 5.37 -8.49 -24.05
N LEU A 70 5.20 -8.21 -22.76
CA LEU A 70 4.05 -7.45 -22.26
C LEU A 70 3.97 -6.07 -22.91
N LEU A 71 5.06 -5.32 -22.95
CA LEU A 71 5.13 -3.99 -23.55
C LEU A 71 4.88 -4.04 -25.09
N GLN A 72 5.46 -5.02 -25.78
CA GLN A 72 5.26 -5.19 -27.22
C GLN A 72 3.83 -5.57 -27.57
N THR A 73 3.18 -6.39 -26.77
CA THR A 73 1.82 -6.86 -27.03
C THR A 73 0.77 -5.79 -26.73
N THR A 74 0.93 -5.07 -25.63
CA THR A 74 -0.06 -4.11 -25.15
C THR A 74 0.04 -2.74 -25.79
N GLN A 75 1.22 -2.37 -26.33
CA GLN A 75 1.52 -1.02 -26.82
C GLN A 75 1.17 0.08 -25.79
N ALA A 76 1.41 -0.22 -24.52
CA ALA A 76 1.07 0.68 -23.42
C ALA A 76 1.83 2.00 -23.51
N THR A 77 1.17 3.08 -23.13
CA THR A 77 1.74 4.43 -23.03
C THR A 77 2.09 4.81 -21.60
N GLU A 78 1.49 4.13 -20.61
CA GLU A 78 1.72 4.33 -19.19
C GLU A 78 1.92 2.99 -18.48
N VAL A 79 2.85 2.94 -17.55
CA VAL A 79 3.14 1.75 -16.73
C VAL A 79 3.18 2.16 -15.27
N TYR A 80 2.33 1.55 -14.46
CA TYR A 80 2.28 1.72 -13.01
C TYR A 80 2.85 0.49 -12.32
N ASN A 81 4.06 0.61 -11.77
CA ASN A 81 4.72 -0.50 -11.08
C ASN A 81 4.34 -0.53 -9.60
N LEU A 82 3.32 -1.33 -9.29
CA LEU A 82 2.83 -1.55 -7.92
C LEU A 82 3.21 -2.93 -7.39
N ALA A 83 3.63 -3.86 -8.25
CA ALA A 83 4.00 -5.21 -7.86
C ALA A 83 5.24 -5.20 -6.95
N ALA A 84 5.15 -5.88 -5.83
CA ALA A 84 6.22 -6.03 -4.87
C ALA A 84 5.94 -7.22 -3.92
N GLN A 85 6.97 -7.73 -3.25
CA GLN A 85 6.80 -8.41 -1.98
C GLN A 85 6.66 -7.31 -0.93
N SER A 86 5.43 -6.94 -0.54
CA SER A 86 5.13 -5.70 0.19
C SER A 86 4.98 -5.88 1.71
N PHE A 87 4.91 -7.11 2.20
CA PHE A 87 4.79 -7.36 3.64
C PHE A 87 6.16 -7.31 4.32
N VAL A 88 6.40 -6.24 5.08
CA VAL A 88 7.70 -5.96 5.71
C VAL A 88 8.18 -7.13 6.59
N GLY A 89 7.29 -7.75 7.38
CA GLY A 89 7.64 -8.88 8.25
C GLY A 89 8.31 -10.02 7.49
N VAL A 90 7.70 -10.48 6.40
CA VAL A 90 8.24 -11.57 5.56
C VAL A 90 9.58 -11.21 4.92
N SER A 91 9.91 -9.94 4.73
CA SER A 91 11.19 -9.55 4.16
C SER A 91 12.39 -9.96 5.02
N PHE A 92 12.22 -10.11 6.33
CA PHE A 92 13.27 -10.62 7.23
C PHE A 92 13.51 -12.11 7.05
N ASP A 93 12.46 -12.88 6.74
CA ASP A 93 12.55 -14.32 6.52
C ASP A 93 12.97 -14.65 5.08
N GLN A 94 12.61 -13.78 4.11
CA GLN A 94 12.84 -13.96 2.67
C GLN A 94 13.51 -12.74 2.03
N PRO A 95 14.71 -12.34 2.50
CA PRO A 95 15.36 -11.11 2.04
C PRO A 95 15.76 -11.18 0.54
N THR A 96 16.24 -12.33 0.08
CA THR A 96 16.65 -12.53 -1.32
C THR A 96 15.46 -12.45 -2.26
N THR A 97 14.35 -13.12 -1.95
CA THR A 97 13.12 -13.07 -2.75
C THR A 97 12.57 -11.64 -2.79
N THR A 98 12.61 -10.95 -1.66
CA THR A 98 12.19 -9.54 -1.56
C THR A 98 13.05 -8.63 -2.44
N ALA A 99 14.38 -8.80 -2.43
CA ALA A 99 15.30 -8.04 -3.28
C ALA A 99 15.04 -8.30 -4.77
N GLN A 100 14.88 -9.56 -5.16
CA GLN A 100 14.63 -9.98 -6.54
C GLN A 100 13.32 -9.41 -7.09
N ILE A 101 12.22 -9.58 -6.37
CA ILE A 101 10.91 -9.13 -6.84
C ILE A 101 10.81 -7.60 -6.76
N THR A 102 11.12 -7.02 -5.61
CA THR A 102 10.81 -5.61 -5.32
C THR A 102 11.87 -4.66 -5.89
N GLY A 103 13.14 -5.05 -5.86
CA GLY A 103 14.27 -4.25 -6.35
C GLY A 103 14.58 -4.53 -7.82
N VAL A 104 15.09 -5.74 -8.10
CA VAL A 104 15.53 -6.11 -9.45
C VAL A 104 14.36 -6.16 -10.44
N GLY A 105 13.17 -6.57 -9.98
CA GLY A 105 11.99 -6.56 -10.83
C GLY A 105 11.64 -5.17 -11.37
N ALA A 106 11.78 -4.13 -10.58
CA ALA A 106 11.59 -2.75 -11.06
C ALA A 106 12.62 -2.37 -12.13
N LEU A 107 13.87 -2.78 -11.96
CA LEU A 107 14.91 -2.60 -12.96
C LEU A 107 14.59 -3.33 -14.27
N ASN A 108 14.14 -4.59 -14.20
CA ASN A 108 13.74 -5.37 -15.39
C ASN A 108 12.67 -4.63 -16.21
N LEU A 109 11.69 -4.04 -15.54
CA LEU A 109 10.61 -3.31 -16.21
C LEU A 109 11.12 -2.01 -16.85
N LEU A 110 12.00 -1.28 -16.18
CA LEU A 110 12.64 -0.08 -16.74
C LEU A 110 13.55 -0.42 -17.95
N GLU A 111 14.32 -1.50 -17.87
CA GLU A 111 15.11 -1.99 -19.00
C GLU A 111 14.23 -2.40 -20.19
N ALA A 112 13.12 -3.08 -19.92
CA ALA A 112 12.16 -3.43 -20.97
C ALA A 112 11.57 -2.16 -21.62
N ILE A 113 11.24 -1.13 -20.85
CA ILE A 113 10.77 0.17 -21.38
C ILE A 113 11.87 0.80 -22.25
N ARG A 114 13.11 0.85 -21.78
CA ARG A 114 14.24 1.40 -22.53
C ARG A 114 14.45 0.70 -23.87
N ILE A 115 14.29 -0.63 -23.91
CA ILE A 115 14.47 -1.47 -25.09
C ILE A 115 13.31 -1.34 -26.07
N VAL A 116 12.09 -1.37 -25.57
CA VAL A 116 10.88 -1.45 -26.42
C VAL A 116 10.38 -0.07 -26.86
N ASN A 117 10.21 0.84 -25.93
CA ASN A 117 9.74 2.20 -26.21
C ASN A 117 10.03 3.16 -25.04
N PRO A 118 11.09 3.95 -25.08
CA PRO A 118 11.47 4.87 -24.01
C PRO A 118 10.50 6.05 -23.83
N ALA A 119 9.52 6.23 -24.71
CA ALA A 119 8.47 7.24 -24.56
C ALA A 119 7.35 6.84 -23.58
N ILE A 120 7.34 5.59 -23.11
CA ILE A 120 6.40 5.11 -22.10
C ILE A 120 6.62 5.87 -20.79
N ARG A 121 5.54 6.39 -20.21
CA ARG A 121 5.58 7.01 -18.88
C ARG A 121 5.54 5.93 -17.81
N PHE A 122 6.49 5.98 -16.90
CA PHE A 122 6.68 4.98 -15.85
C PHE A 122 6.47 5.59 -14.46
N TYR A 123 5.62 4.94 -13.67
CA TYR A 123 5.42 5.24 -12.25
C TYR A 123 6.00 4.13 -11.38
N GLN A 124 6.81 4.49 -10.38
CA GLN A 124 7.31 3.59 -9.34
C GLN A 124 6.64 3.85 -8.01
N ALA A 125 5.99 2.83 -7.46
CA ALA A 125 5.54 2.86 -6.07
C ALA A 125 6.74 2.70 -5.12
N SER A 126 7.24 3.80 -4.59
CA SER A 126 8.20 3.85 -3.50
C SER A 126 7.47 3.86 -2.14
N THR A 127 8.17 3.97 -1.03
CA THR A 127 7.60 3.79 0.30
C THR A 127 8.29 4.65 1.35
N SER A 128 7.56 5.10 2.36
CA SER A 128 8.09 5.75 3.57
C SER A 128 9.02 4.83 4.40
N GLU A 129 8.93 3.51 4.24
CA GLU A 129 9.84 2.54 4.88
C GLU A 129 11.32 2.72 4.46
N MET A 130 11.59 3.45 3.36
CA MET A 130 12.94 3.84 2.96
C MET A 130 13.58 4.82 3.95
N PHE A 131 12.78 5.65 4.64
CA PHE A 131 13.28 6.57 5.66
C PHE A 131 13.79 5.83 6.89
N GLY A 132 13.18 4.71 7.27
CA GLY A 132 13.63 3.79 8.32
C GLY A 132 13.98 4.48 9.64
N LYS A 133 15.30 4.62 9.95
CA LYS A 133 15.77 5.47 11.05
C LYS A 133 15.69 6.92 10.61
N VAL A 134 14.59 7.56 10.90
CA VAL A 134 14.20 8.90 10.42
C VAL A 134 15.28 9.95 10.73
N GLN A 135 15.69 10.70 9.72
CA GLN A 135 16.74 11.71 9.81
C GLN A 135 16.20 13.15 9.94
N ALA A 136 14.93 13.36 9.60
CA ALA A 136 14.22 14.64 9.74
C ALA A 136 12.72 14.40 9.92
N VAL A 137 12.02 15.36 10.53
CA VAL A 137 10.56 15.33 10.80
C VAL A 137 9.98 16.69 10.46
N PRO A 138 8.92 16.77 9.62
CA PRO A 138 8.36 15.68 8.81
C PRO A 138 9.32 15.23 7.70
N GLN A 139 9.05 14.04 7.11
CA GLN A 139 9.84 13.56 5.97
C GLN A 139 9.34 14.19 4.67
N THR A 140 10.28 14.63 3.85
CA THR A 140 10.08 15.20 2.51
C THR A 140 10.86 14.42 1.47
N GLU A 141 10.75 14.80 0.20
CA GLU A 141 11.53 14.22 -0.90
C GLU A 141 13.05 14.37 -0.74
N ASN A 142 13.49 15.36 0.05
CA ASN A 142 14.89 15.65 0.32
C ASN A 142 15.42 15.02 1.62
N THR A 143 14.57 14.36 2.40
CA THR A 143 15.00 13.69 3.63
C THR A 143 15.88 12.49 3.31
N PRO A 144 17.08 12.36 3.92
CA PRO A 144 17.95 11.23 3.69
C PRO A 144 17.30 9.90 4.10
N PHE A 145 17.54 8.86 3.30
CA PHE A 145 17.05 7.52 3.58
C PHE A 145 18.00 6.72 4.49
N TYR A 146 17.41 5.94 5.40
CA TYR A 146 18.12 5.00 6.27
C TYR A 146 17.26 3.75 6.52
N PRO A 147 17.02 2.90 5.50
CA PRO A 147 16.09 1.77 5.62
C PRO A 147 16.54 0.79 6.71
N ARG A 148 15.56 0.21 7.42
CA ARG A 148 15.77 -0.73 8.53
C ARG A 148 15.21 -2.12 8.27
N SER A 149 14.75 -2.39 7.06
CA SER A 149 14.23 -3.71 6.65
C SER A 149 14.75 -4.09 5.26
N PRO A 150 14.86 -5.39 4.93
CA PRO A 150 15.18 -5.83 3.58
C PRO A 150 14.18 -5.28 2.54
N TYR A 151 12.90 -5.14 2.91
CA TYR A 151 11.89 -4.49 2.08
C TYR A 151 12.24 -3.02 1.79
N GLY A 152 12.56 -2.24 2.83
CA GLY A 152 12.96 -0.83 2.67
C GLY A 152 14.19 -0.69 1.77
N VAL A 153 15.19 -1.56 1.92
CA VAL A 153 16.40 -1.58 1.06
C VAL A 153 16.04 -1.91 -0.39
N ALA A 154 15.21 -2.93 -0.62
CA ALA A 154 14.77 -3.30 -1.97
C ALA A 154 13.96 -2.19 -2.65
N LYS A 155 13.08 -1.51 -1.91
CA LYS A 155 12.34 -0.33 -2.39
C LYS A 155 13.26 0.86 -2.66
N LEU A 156 14.31 1.05 -1.85
CA LEU A 156 15.31 2.10 -2.08
C LEU A 156 16.09 1.85 -3.37
N TYR A 157 16.47 0.60 -3.64
CA TYR A 157 17.08 0.23 -4.93
C TYR A 157 16.14 0.57 -6.10
N ALA A 158 14.87 0.12 -6.03
CA ALA A 158 13.87 0.45 -7.05
C ALA A 158 13.65 1.96 -7.21
N HIS A 159 13.64 2.70 -6.11
CA HIS A 159 13.50 4.16 -6.11
C HIS A 159 14.64 4.84 -6.86
N PHE A 160 15.89 4.47 -6.59
CA PHE A 160 17.03 5.05 -7.28
C PHE A 160 17.17 4.60 -8.74
N THR A 161 16.65 3.43 -9.12
CA THR A 161 16.63 3.03 -10.53
C THR A 161 15.78 3.95 -11.41
N VAL A 162 14.83 4.69 -10.82
CA VAL A 162 14.05 5.71 -11.54
C VAL A 162 14.91 6.85 -12.09
N ASN A 163 16.15 7.00 -11.60
CA ASN A 163 17.12 7.94 -12.15
C ASN A 163 17.54 7.61 -13.61
N TYR A 164 17.07 6.53 -14.17
CA TYR A 164 17.07 6.27 -15.63
C TYR A 164 16.48 7.45 -16.42
N ARG A 165 15.57 8.23 -15.82
CA ARG A 165 15.05 9.48 -16.40
C ARG A 165 16.17 10.46 -16.80
N GLU A 166 17.25 10.54 -16.02
CA GLU A 166 18.36 11.44 -16.27
C GLU A 166 19.32 10.91 -17.32
N SER A 167 19.55 9.58 -17.34
CA SER A 167 20.51 8.94 -18.22
C SER A 167 19.94 8.58 -19.60
N TYR A 168 18.65 8.22 -19.65
CA TYR A 168 18.02 7.66 -20.86
C TYR A 168 16.80 8.44 -21.33
N ASN A 169 16.54 9.61 -20.74
CA ASN A 169 15.38 10.46 -21.07
C ASN A 169 14.04 9.70 -21.00
N ILE A 170 13.91 8.79 -20.04
CA ILE A 170 12.65 8.09 -19.75
C ILE A 170 11.81 8.94 -18.80
N PHE A 171 10.50 9.07 -19.07
CA PHE A 171 9.59 9.71 -18.13
C PHE A 171 9.36 8.77 -16.93
N GLY A 172 10.21 8.84 -15.92
CA GLY A 172 10.12 8.06 -14.69
C GLY A 172 9.72 8.91 -13.49
N ALA A 173 8.53 8.70 -12.94
CA ALA A 173 8.06 9.34 -11.72
C ALA A 173 8.04 8.36 -10.55
N SER A 174 8.27 8.86 -9.34
CA SER A 174 8.31 8.04 -8.12
C SER A 174 7.44 8.64 -7.02
N GLY A 175 6.52 7.86 -6.47
CA GLY A 175 5.72 8.24 -5.30
C GLY A 175 6.28 7.65 -4.02
N ILE A 176 6.76 8.47 -3.08
CA ILE A 176 7.11 8.04 -1.73
C ILE A 176 5.81 7.98 -0.93
N LEU A 177 5.21 6.79 -0.90
CA LEU A 177 3.91 6.59 -0.29
C LEU A 177 4.06 6.34 1.21
N PHE A 178 3.37 7.13 2.01
CA PHE A 178 3.14 6.81 3.41
C PHE A 178 2.07 5.75 3.54
N ASN A 179 1.84 5.23 4.74
CA ASN A 179 0.89 4.14 4.91
C ASN A 179 -0.49 4.58 4.41
N HIS A 180 -1.09 3.76 3.57
CA HIS A 180 -2.42 4.04 3.03
C HIS A 180 -3.25 2.76 3.05
N GLU A 181 -4.44 2.92 3.55
CA GLU A 181 -5.30 1.85 3.98
C GLU A 181 -6.64 1.93 3.27
N SER A 182 -7.38 0.84 3.32
CA SER A 182 -8.74 0.82 2.78
C SER A 182 -9.49 -0.43 3.22
N PRO A 183 -10.79 -0.53 2.95
CA PRO A 183 -11.53 -1.79 3.06
C PRO A 183 -10.95 -2.95 2.26
N LEU A 184 -10.07 -2.69 1.28
CA LEU A 184 -9.40 -3.70 0.46
C LEU A 184 -8.00 -4.10 0.95
N ARG A 185 -7.53 -3.56 2.08
CA ARG A 185 -6.22 -3.89 2.64
C ARG A 185 -6.09 -5.39 2.92
N GLY A 186 -4.88 -5.95 2.81
CA GLY A 186 -4.59 -7.33 3.21
C GLY A 186 -4.69 -7.52 4.72
N ARG A 187 -5.20 -8.67 5.19
CA ARG A 187 -5.38 -8.96 6.63
C ARG A 187 -4.10 -9.10 7.43
N GLU A 188 -2.98 -9.31 6.77
CA GLU A 188 -1.64 -9.35 7.35
C GLU A 188 -1.17 -7.97 7.84
N PHE A 189 -1.75 -6.89 7.34
CA PHE A 189 -1.42 -5.52 7.76
C PHE A 189 -2.16 -5.12 9.02
N VAL A 190 -1.46 -4.38 9.90
CA VAL A 190 -1.94 -4.07 11.25
C VAL A 190 -3.32 -3.42 11.29
N THR A 191 -3.60 -2.47 10.42
CA THR A 191 -4.88 -1.77 10.36
C THR A 191 -6.03 -2.71 10.03
N ARG A 192 -5.89 -3.53 8.97
CA ARG A 192 -6.92 -4.51 8.61
C ARG A 192 -7.03 -5.63 9.64
N LYS A 193 -5.91 -6.07 10.23
CA LYS A 193 -5.94 -7.02 11.35
C LYS A 193 -6.78 -6.47 12.51
N ILE A 194 -6.67 -5.18 12.83
CA ILE A 194 -7.44 -4.53 13.88
C ILE A 194 -8.93 -4.51 13.52
N THR A 195 -9.29 -4.00 12.34
CA THR A 195 -10.69 -3.82 11.94
C THR A 195 -11.43 -5.15 11.77
N ASP A 196 -10.80 -6.14 11.13
CA ASP A 196 -11.36 -7.49 10.96
C ASP A 196 -11.51 -8.24 12.29
N SER A 197 -10.52 -8.11 13.20
CA SER A 197 -10.60 -8.74 14.52
C SER A 197 -11.70 -8.13 15.38
N LEU A 198 -11.82 -6.81 15.41
CA LEU A 198 -12.90 -6.14 16.18
C LEU A 198 -14.28 -6.45 15.58
N ALA A 199 -14.42 -6.54 14.26
CA ALA A 199 -15.63 -7.03 13.60
C ALA A 199 -15.99 -8.44 14.07
N LYS A 200 -15.00 -9.35 14.09
CA LYS A 200 -15.19 -10.74 14.58
C LYS A 200 -15.54 -10.81 16.06
N ILE A 201 -14.91 -9.98 16.90
CA ILE A 201 -15.24 -9.91 18.35
C ILE A 201 -16.68 -9.44 18.54
N ARG A 202 -17.11 -8.41 17.80
CA ARG A 202 -18.49 -7.94 17.82
C ARG A 202 -19.49 -9.03 17.43
N LEU A 203 -19.15 -9.89 16.50
CA LEU A 203 -19.99 -10.99 16.02
C LEU A 203 -19.84 -12.30 16.85
N GLY A 204 -19.06 -12.27 17.92
CA GLY A 204 -18.79 -13.45 18.76
C GLY A 204 -17.97 -14.56 18.09
N LYS A 205 -17.22 -14.22 17.03
CA LYS A 205 -16.38 -15.15 16.26
C LYS A 205 -14.92 -15.14 16.69
N LEU A 206 -14.51 -14.21 17.53
CA LEU A 206 -13.19 -14.07 18.10
C LEU A 206 -13.31 -13.50 19.52
N ASP A 207 -12.45 -13.92 20.44
CA ASP A 207 -12.49 -13.42 21.82
C ASP A 207 -11.61 -12.19 22.03
N VAL A 208 -10.40 -12.16 21.40
CA VAL A 208 -9.39 -11.14 21.68
C VAL A 208 -8.54 -10.86 20.46
N LEU A 209 -8.22 -9.57 20.25
CA LEU A 209 -7.22 -9.10 19.28
C LEU A 209 -5.84 -9.10 19.92
N GLU A 210 -4.86 -9.75 19.30
CA GLU A 210 -3.45 -9.72 19.72
C GLU A 210 -2.62 -8.80 18.84
N LEU A 211 -1.89 -7.87 19.45
CA LEU A 211 -1.01 -6.90 18.78
C LEU A 211 0.38 -6.90 19.40
N GLY A 212 1.36 -6.31 18.70
CA GLY A 212 2.70 -6.01 19.21
C GLY A 212 2.79 -4.60 19.78
N ASN A 213 3.75 -3.82 19.26
CA ASN A 213 3.99 -2.44 19.71
C ASN A 213 2.80 -1.51 19.39
N LEU A 214 2.15 -1.01 20.43
CA LEU A 214 1.03 -0.07 20.31
C LEU A 214 1.47 1.39 20.14
N ASP A 215 2.73 1.71 20.45
CA ASP A 215 3.22 3.09 20.48
C ASP A 215 3.86 3.54 19.15
N ALA A 216 4.04 2.61 18.21
CA ALA A 216 4.52 2.93 16.88
C ALA A 216 3.57 3.92 16.18
N LYS A 217 4.16 4.99 15.63
CA LYS A 217 3.41 6.10 15.01
C LYS A 217 3.46 6.01 13.50
N ARG A 218 2.32 6.13 12.85
CA ARG A 218 2.19 6.09 11.38
C ARG A 218 1.28 7.20 10.88
N ASP A 219 1.62 7.67 9.70
CA ASP A 219 0.75 8.51 8.87
C ASP A 219 -0.07 7.58 7.98
N TRP A 220 -1.39 7.54 8.21
CA TRP A 220 -2.32 6.67 7.47
C TRP A 220 -3.29 7.49 6.63
N GLY A 221 -3.28 7.27 5.32
CA GLY A 221 -4.23 7.87 4.39
C GLY A 221 -5.14 6.85 3.71
N TYR A 222 -6.03 7.32 2.85
CA TYR A 222 -6.97 6.48 2.10
C TYR A 222 -6.39 6.07 0.74
N ALA A 223 -6.25 4.77 0.49
CA ALA A 223 -5.61 4.24 -0.72
C ALA A 223 -6.26 4.74 -2.03
N LYS A 224 -7.57 4.94 -2.04
CA LYS A 224 -8.28 5.46 -3.21
C LYS A 224 -7.83 6.88 -3.59
N GLU A 225 -7.46 7.71 -2.63
CA GLU A 225 -6.90 9.04 -2.89
C GLU A 225 -5.44 8.97 -3.34
N TYR A 226 -4.67 8.00 -2.83
CA TYR A 226 -3.27 7.82 -3.22
C TYR A 226 -3.12 7.39 -4.68
N VAL A 227 -4.00 6.53 -5.20
CA VAL A 227 -3.94 6.13 -6.61
C VAL A 227 -4.24 7.29 -7.56
N GLU A 228 -5.04 8.26 -7.14
CA GLU A 228 -5.20 9.50 -7.90
C GLU A 228 -3.89 10.31 -7.95
N GLY A 229 -3.15 10.38 -6.85
CA GLY A 229 -1.80 10.96 -6.81
C GLY A 229 -0.84 10.26 -7.79
N MET A 230 -0.85 8.94 -7.82
CA MET A 230 -0.06 8.14 -8.77
C MET A 230 -0.38 8.50 -10.23
N TRP A 231 -1.67 8.59 -10.56
CA TRP A 231 -2.12 8.99 -11.90
C TRP A 231 -1.67 10.42 -12.23
N ARG A 232 -1.85 11.38 -11.32
CA ARG A 232 -1.46 12.79 -11.52
C ARG A 232 0.04 12.95 -11.77
N MET A 233 0.90 12.12 -11.15
CA MET A 233 2.34 12.12 -11.39
C MET A 233 2.68 11.78 -12.84
N LEU A 234 1.96 10.84 -13.45
CA LEU A 234 2.15 10.53 -14.87
C LEU A 234 1.49 11.53 -15.83
N GLN A 235 0.63 12.43 -15.36
CA GLN A 235 0.07 13.52 -16.14
C GLN A 235 0.90 14.83 -16.05
N ALA A 236 1.89 14.86 -15.16
CA ALA A 236 2.77 16.03 -14.97
C ALA A 236 3.57 16.37 -16.24
N LYS A 237 4.01 17.61 -16.34
CA LYS A 237 4.80 18.07 -17.50
C LYS A 237 6.20 17.46 -17.53
N ARG A 238 6.75 17.16 -16.37
CA ARG A 238 8.08 16.53 -16.18
C ARG A 238 8.00 15.45 -15.10
N PRO A 239 8.81 14.40 -15.22
CA PRO A 239 8.88 13.38 -14.17
C PRO A 239 9.59 13.92 -12.94
N ASP A 240 9.08 13.54 -11.77
CA ASP A 240 9.75 13.87 -10.51
C ASP A 240 9.37 12.85 -9.41
N THR A 241 9.89 13.07 -8.21
CA THR A 241 9.56 12.34 -7.00
C THR A 241 8.62 13.17 -6.13
N TYR A 242 7.60 12.52 -5.55
CA TYR A 242 6.61 13.17 -4.70
C TYR A 242 6.31 12.34 -3.46
N VAL A 243 6.21 13.00 -2.31
CA VAL A 243 5.66 12.40 -1.08
C VAL A 243 4.14 12.45 -1.14
N LEU A 244 3.47 11.31 -0.95
CA LEU A 244 2.04 11.24 -0.67
C LEU A 244 1.83 10.82 0.79
N ALA A 245 1.26 11.73 1.58
CA ALA A 245 1.04 11.61 3.01
C ALA A 245 -0.13 12.47 3.46
N THR A 246 -0.62 12.26 4.68
CA THR A 246 -1.69 13.09 5.25
C THR A 246 -1.16 14.24 6.11
N ASN A 247 0.13 14.21 6.43
CA ASN A 247 0.77 15.11 7.42
C ASN A 247 0.16 14.97 8.83
N ARG A 248 -0.45 13.82 9.13
CA ARG A 248 -0.98 13.45 10.44
C ARG A 248 -0.41 12.10 10.84
N THR A 249 0.07 11.97 12.07
CA THR A 249 0.55 10.71 12.60
C THR A 249 -0.18 10.35 13.88
N GLU A 250 -0.56 9.07 13.99
CA GLU A 250 -1.22 8.51 15.17
C GLU A 250 -0.55 7.20 15.59
N THR A 251 -0.73 6.81 16.83
CA THR A 251 -0.24 5.52 17.33
C THR A 251 -1.15 4.38 16.89
N VAL A 252 -0.60 3.15 16.91
CA VAL A 252 -1.42 1.94 16.72
C VAL A 252 -2.53 1.88 17.79
N ARG A 253 -2.24 2.32 19.02
CA ARG A 253 -3.21 2.43 20.12
C ARG A 253 -4.40 3.32 19.76
N ASP A 254 -4.14 4.50 19.18
CA ASP A 254 -5.19 5.43 18.77
C ASP A 254 -6.05 4.81 17.67
N PHE A 255 -5.43 4.15 16.69
CA PHE A 255 -6.16 3.43 15.64
C PHE A 255 -7.05 2.32 16.21
N VAL A 256 -6.57 1.53 17.18
CA VAL A 256 -7.37 0.51 17.88
C VAL A 256 -8.56 1.15 18.58
N SER A 257 -8.35 2.30 19.25
CA SER A 257 -9.42 3.01 19.97
C SER A 257 -10.51 3.51 19.03
N MET A 258 -10.13 4.10 17.87
CA MET A 258 -11.06 4.52 16.83
C MET A 258 -11.83 3.32 16.24
N ALA A 259 -11.13 2.22 15.95
CA ALA A 259 -11.74 1.01 15.39
C ALA A 259 -12.70 0.33 16.39
N ALA A 260 -12.35 0.31 17.68
CA ALA A 260 -13.20 -0.21 18.73
C ALA A 260 -14.49 0.62 18.85
N GLN A 261 -14.38 1.93 18.82
CA GLN A 261 -15.53 2.84 18.81
C GLN A 261 -16.43 2.59 17.59
N ALA A 262 -15.85 2.50 16.38
CA ALA A 262 -16.59 2.20 15.16
C ALA A 262 -17.24 0.82 15.19
N ALA A 263 -16.64 -0.16 15.87
CA ALA A 263 -17.21 -1.49 16.09
C ALA A 263 -18.27 -1.52 17.21
N GLY A 264 -18.51 -0.41 17.93
CA GLY A 264 -19.51 -0.27 18.99
C GLY A 264 -19.01 -0.67 20.38
N PHE A 265 -17.70 -0.75 20.59
CA PHE A 265 -17.09 -0.99 21.91
C PHE A 265 -16.73 0.32 22.60
N GLU A 266 -16.72 0.31 23.92
CA GLU A 266 -16.21 1.38 24.78
C GLU A 266 -14.87 0.95 25.37
N LEU A 267 -13.78 1.21 24.63
CA LEU A 267 -12.45 0.69 24.97
C LEU A 267 -11.78 1.49 26.08
N ALA A 268 -11.36 0.81 27.15
CA ALA A 268 -10.54 1.34 28.23
C ALA A 268 -9.22 0.56 28.33
N TRP A 269 -8.11 1.27 28.33
CA TRP A 269 -6.78 0.67 28.49
C TRP A 269 -6.42 0.46 29.95
N ARG A 270 -5.81 -0.68 30.27
CA ARG A 270 -5.35 -1.04 31.62
C ARG A 270 -3.98 -1.69 31.56
N GLY A 271 -3.14 -1.41 32.57
CA GLY A 271 -1.75 -1.90 32.62
C GLY A 271 -0.83 -1.07 31.76
N SER A 272 0.38 -1.59 31.49
CA SER A 272 1.42 -0.95 30.67
C SER A 272 2.35 -1.99 30.06
N GLY A 273 3.02 -1.62 28.95
CA GLY A 273 3.98 -2.47 28.23
C GLY A 273 3.35 -3.79 27.77
N GLU A 274 4.03 -4.91 27.96
CA GLU A 274 3.54 -6.22 27.51
C GLU A 274 2.31 -6.73 28.29
N GLN A 275 2.03 -6.16 29.45
CA GLN A 275 0.86 -6.50 30.28
C GLN A 275 -0.32 -5.58 30.02
N GLU A 276 -0.21 -4.66 29.07
CA GLU A 276 -1.29 -3.78 28.72
C GLU A 276 -2.41 -4.52 27.99
N ILE A 277 -3.65 -4.23 28.41
CA ILE A 277 -4.87 -4.81 27.84
C ILE A 277 -5.88 -3.72 27.52
N GLY A 278 -6.67 -3.94 26.47
CA GLY A 278 -7.86 -3.15 26.14
C GLY A 278 -9.11 -3.89 26.60
N VAL A 279 -9.89 -3.26 27.45
CA VAL A 279 -11.11 -3.82 28.03
C VAL A 279 -12.31 -3.04 27.51
N ASP A 280 -13.34 -3.73 27.06
CA ASP A 280 -14.63 -3.09 26.78
C ASP A 280 -15.31 -2.72 28.12
N ALA A 281 -15.46 -1.43 28.37
CA ALA A 281 -15.98 -0.92 29.65
C ALA A 281 -17.43 -1.35 29.95
N ARG A 282 -18.22 -1.65 28.89
CA ARG A 282 -19.61 -2.07 29.04
C ARG A 282 -19.76 -3.53 29.50
N SER A 283 -18.95 -4.41 28.91
CA SER A 283 -19.03 -5.85 29.20
C SER A 283 -18.00 -6.34 30.21
N GLY A 284 -16.94 -5.56 30.47
CA GLY A 284 -15.79 -5.95 31.28
C GLY A 284 -14.86 -6.96 30.58
N LYS A 285 -15.13 -7.32 29.32
CA LYS A 285 -14.31 -8.27 28.56
C LYS A 285 -13.01 -7.65 28.09
N THR A 286 -11.90 -8.38 28.21
CA THR A 286 -10.65 -8.05 27.52
C THR A 286 -10.80 -8.36 26.04
N ILE A 287 -10.70 -7.34 25.18
CA ILE A 287 -10.83 -7.46 23.73
C ILE A 287 -9.52 -7.19 22.98
N VAL A 288 -8.52 -6.62 23.66
CA VAL A 288 -7.17 -6.41 23.11
C VAL A 288 -6.12 -6.87 24.11
N ARG A 289 -5.05 -7.52 23.64
CA ARG A 289 -3.86 -7.83 24.46
C ARG A 289 -2.58 -7.71 23.64
N ILE A 290 -1.48 -7.45 24.35
CA ILE A 290 -0.16 -7.42 23.74
C ILE A 290 0.41 -8.84 23.65
N SER A 291 1.12 -9.13 22.56
CA SER A 291 1.79 -10.40 22.33
C SER A 291 3.18 -10.16 21.73
N PRO A 292 4.27 -10.59 22.42
CA PRO A 292 5.65 -10.40 21.95
C PRO A 292 5.93 -10.97 20.56
N LYS A 293 5.17 -11.98 20.12
CA LYS A 293 5.32 -12.60 18.80
C LYS A 293 5.09 -11.65 17.62
N PHE A 294 4.45 -10.48 17.85
CA PHE A 294 4.17 -9.47 16.84
C PHE A 294 5.12 -8.27 16.88
N TYR A 295 6.16 -8.30 17.73
CA TYR A 295 7.22 -7.30 17.69
C TYR A 295 8.13 -7.53 16.49
N ARG A 296 8.54 -6.46 15.80
CA ARG A 296 9.50 -6.53 14.70
C ARG A 296 10.93 -6.52 15.23
N PRO A 297 11.89 -7.20 14.57
CA PRO A 297 13.31 -7.16 14.94
C PRO A 297 13.90 -5.74 14.91
N ALA A 298 13.39 -4.89 14.01
CA ALA A 298 13.75 -3.48 13.93
C ALA A 298 12.49 -2.67 13.62
N GLU A 299 12.07 -1.82 14.55
CA GLU A 299 10.87 -0.99 14.39
C GLU A 299 11.23 0.37 13.78
N VAL A 300 10.28 0.93 13.04
CA VAL A 300 10.27 2.33 12.63
C VAL A 300 9.33 3.07 13.58
N ASP A 301 9.88 3.92 14.44
CA ASP A 301 9.13 4.50 15.55
C ASP A 301 8.15 5.59 15.10
N LEU A 302 8.56 6.41 14.12
CA LEU A 302 7.78 7.57 13.65
C LEU A 302 7.85 7.71 12.13
N LEU A 303 6.68 7.77 11.51
CA LEU A 303 6.53 8.22 10.12
C LEU A 303 5.47 9.32 10.07
N ILE A 304 5.84 10.46 9.49
CA ILE A 304 4.95 11.58 9.17
C ILE A 304 5.49 12.31 7.94
N GLY A 305 4.71 12.34 6.85
CA GLY A 305 5.13 12.91 5.58
C GLY A 305 4.63 14.34 5.37
N ASP A 306 5.41 15.15 4.67
CA ASP A 306 4.98 16.46 4.18
C ASP A 306 4.63 16.36 2.68
N PRO A 307 3.34 16.41 2.30
CA PRO A 307 2.89 16.35 0.92
C PRO A 307 2.88 17.71 0.21
N ALA A 308 3.57 18.73 0.72
CA ALA A 308 3.52 20.10 0.19
C ALA A 308 3.81 20.16 -1.32
N LYS A 309 4.85 19.46 -1.78
CA LYS A 309 5.20 19.41 -3.21
C LYS A 309 4.09 18.78 -4.06
N ALA A 310 3.49 17.68 -3.61
CA ALA A 310 2.38 17.02 -4.32
C ALA A 310 1.15 17.95 -4.39
N ARG A 311 0.87 18.68 -3.34
CA ARG A 311 -0.22 19.68 -3.31
C ARG A 311 0.04 20.81 -4.30
N GLU A 312 1.24 21.38 -4.30
CA GLU A 312 1.60 22.55 -5.11
C GLU A 312 1.71 22.20 -6.60
N GLU A 313 2.38 21.12 -6.95
CA GLU A 313 2.70 20.80 -8.34
C GLU A 313 1.65 19.89 -9.00
N LEU A 314 0.99 19.01 -8.23
CA LEU A 314 0.00 18.05 -8.75
C LEU A 314 -1.45 18.43 -8.39
N GLY A 315 -1.66 19.38 -7.49
CA GLY A 315 -2.97 19.69 -6.92
C GLY A 315 -3.56 18.52 -6.12
N TRP A 316 -2.70 17.63 -5.61
CA TRP A 316 -3.14 16.46 -4.83
C TRP A 316 -3.20 16.80 -3.34
N THR A 317 -4.33 16.52 -2.72
CA THR A 317 -4.56 16.69 -1.28
C THR A 317 -5.48 15.58 -0.79
N PRO A 318 -5.11 14.82 0.26
CA PRO A 318 -6.01 13.86 0.88
C PRO A 318 -7.12 14.60 1.63
N THR A 319 -8.35 14.09 1.54
CA THR A 319 -9.55 14.70 2.15
C THR A 319 -10.22 13.79 3.17
N THR A 320 -9.99 12.49 3.07
CA THR A 320 -10.56 11.49 3.99
C THR A 320 -9.82 11.54 5.33
N THR A 321 -10.54 11.77 6.42
CA THR A 321 -9.95 11.73 7.76
C THR A 321 -9.66 10.29 8.20
N LEU A 322 -8.76 10.12 9.17
CA LEU A 322 -8.43 8.79 9.69
C LEU A 322 -9.64 8.12 10.35
N GLU A 323 -10.49 8.90 11.02
CA GLU A 323 -11.73 8.43 11.65
C GLU A 323 -12.72 7.89 10.60
N GLN A 324 -12.91 8.63 9.49
CA GLN A 324 -13.74 8.18 8.37
C GLN A 324 -13.20 6.91 7.73
N LEU A 325 -11.89 6.86 7.50
CA LEU A 325 -11.21 5.68 6.95
C LEU A 325 -11.39 4.47 7.86
N CYS A 326 -11.15 4.64 9.15
CA CYS A 326 -11.31 3.58 10.15
C CYS A 326 -12.74 3.06 10.18
N GLN A 327 -13.73 3.94 10.18
CA GLN A 327 -15.14 3.57 10.13
C GLN A 327 -15.47 2.76 8.87
N MET A 328 -15.07 3.24 7.69
CA MET A 328 -15.28 2.50 6.42
C MET A 328 -14.69 1.09 6.46
N MET A 329 -13.48 0.93 7.03
CA MET A 329 -12.82 -0.36 7.15
C MET A 329 -13.58 -1.30 8.09
N VAL A 330 -13.98 -0.82 9.26
CA VAL A 330 -14.75 -1.59 10.26
C VAL A 330 -16.10 -2.03 9.69
N GLU A 331 -16.84 -1.13 9.07
CA GLU A 331 -18.14 -1.43 8.47
C GLU A 331 -18.04 -2.49 7.37
N ALA A 332 -17.01 -2.37 6.52
CA ALA A 332 -16.75 -3.37 5.47
C ALA A 332 -16.42 -4.75 6.07
N ASP A 333 -15.62 -4.78 7.14
CA ASP A 333 -15.25 -6.03 7.79
C ASP A 333 -16.41 -6.66 8.57
N ILE A 334 -17.30 -5.87 9.19
CA ILE A 334 -18.52 -6.37 9.79
C ILE A 334 -19.39 -7.04 8.71
N ARG A 335 -19.69 -6.30 7.62
CA ARG A 335 -20.51 -6.80 6.51
C ARG A 335 -19.96 -8.12 5.92
N ARG A 336 -18.66 -8.20 5.68
CA ARG A 336 -17.99 -9.41 5.14
C ARG A 336 -18.07 -10.57 6.12
N ASN A 337 -17.81 -10.34 7.39
CA ASN A 337 -17.87 -11.38 8.40
C ASN A 337 -19.31 -11.86 8.65
N GLU A 338 -20.33 -11.00 8.56
CA GLU A 338 -21.75 -11.39 8.59
C GLU A 338 -22.11 -12.30 7.40
N ALA A 339 -21.63 -11.94 6.20
CA ALA A 339 -21.86 -12.73 4.99
C ALA A 339 -21.02 -14.03 4.91
N GLY A 340 -20.16 -14.29 5.91
CA GLY A 340 -19.33 -15.49 5.93
C GLY A 340 -18.07 -15.42 5.05
N PHE A 341 -17.78 -14.25 4.48
CA PHE A 341 -16.55 -14.01 3.73
C PHE A 341 -15.52 -13.33 4.62
N SER A 342 -14.28 -13.79 4.53
CA SER A 342 -13.13 -13.11 5.13
C SER A 342 -11.95 -13.37 4.21
N PHE A 343 -11.72 -12.44 3.31
CA PHE A 343 -10.59 -12.50 2.35
C PHE A 343 -9.32 -11.99 2.96
#